data_2c4308368b45e8d41814b2126fdd7701
#
_entry.id   2c4308368b45e8d41814b2126fdd7701
#
_cell.length_a   1.000
_cell.length_b   1.000
_cell.length_c   1.000
_cell.angle_alpha   90.00
_cell.angle_beta   90.00
_cell.angle_gamma   90.00
#
_symmetry.space_group_name_H-M   'P 1'
#
loop_
_entity.id
_entity.type
_entity.pdbx_description
1 polymer ?
#
loop_
_entity_poly.entity_id
_entity_poly.type
_entity_poly.pdbx_seq_one_letter_code
_entity_poly.pdbx_strand_id
1 'polypeptide(L)'
;MKSSPDPLKPPNEAAKHAEFVIDLAKKLADGTRPGVLATVDEHGMPHVRWMATLSLRDWPLLYTITSPASRKVQHIRRNPGVSWMFSNDELNIIINIRGKARISNDAGKMQQVWKLLEDKSKAYFLSIATDGRGFAVIETEIEEIDCILPKYDIKFQAHGADLGSPARGLGE
;
A
#
# COMPACT_ATOMS: atom_id res chain seq x y z
N MET A 1 -15.65 -36.15 -0.01
CA MET A 1 -15.72 -34.67 -0.12
C MET A 1 -14.38 -34.18 -0.65
N LYS A 2 -14.34 -33.63 -1.86
CA LYS A 2 -13.11 -32.98 -2.36
C LYS A 2 -12.93 -31.69 -1.57
N SER A 3 -11.87 -31.57 -0.79
CA SER A 3 -11.51 -30.32 -0.14
C SER A 3 -11.30 -29.26 -1.21
N SER A 4 -11.89 -28.07 -1.03
CA SER A 4 -11.60 -26.94 -1.90
C SER A 4 -10.10 -26.70 -1.96
N PRO A 5 -9.51 -26.36 -3.13
CA PRO A 5 -8.09 -26.10 -3.21
C PRO A 5 -7.72 -24.96 -2.26
N ASP A 6 -6.60 -25.12 -1.55
CA ASP A 6 -6.08 -24.08 -0.64
C ASP A 6 -5.71 -22.83 -1.46
N PRO A 7 -6.37 -21.68 -1.25
CA PRO A 7 -6.13 -20.47 -2.04
C PRO A 7 -4.74 -19.87 -1.83
N LEU A 8 -4.01 -20.31 -0.80
CA LEU A 8 -2.64 -19.88 -0.51
C LEU A 8 -1.59 -20.86 -1.06
N LYS A 9 -2.02 -21.96 -1.66
CA LYS A 9 -1.07 -22.87 -2.28
C LYS A 9 -0.43 -22.22 -3.50
N PRO A 10 0.91 -22.00 -3.49
CA PRO A 10 1.55 -21.35 -4.61
C PRO A 10 1.47 -22.22 -5.87
N PRO A 11 1.45 -21.60 -7.06
CA PRO A 11 1.52 -22.33 -8.30
C PRO A 11 2.85 -23.08 -8.43
N ASN A 12 2.83 -24.25 -9.05
CA ASN A 12 4.04 -25.05 -9.25
C ASN A 12 4.98 -24.44 -10.31
N GLU A 13 4.47 -23.58 -11.17
CA GLU A 13 5.21 -22.94 -12.26
C GLU A 13 5.86 -21.65 -11.78
N ALA A 14 7.19 -21.57 -11.81
CA ALA A 14 7.94 -20.39 -11.39
C ALA A 14 7.52 -19.10 -12.12
N ALA A 15 7.17 -19.23 -13.41
CA ALA A 15 6.69 -18.10 -14.22
C ALA A 15 5.40 -17.43 -13.70
N LYS A 16 4.63 -18.12 -12.85
CA LYS A 16 3.39 -17.62 -12.25
C LYS A 16 3.57 -17.06 -10.83
N HIS A 17 4.78 -17.14 -10.28
CA HIS A 17 5.00 -16.70 -8.89
C HIS A 17 4.83 -15.19 -8.74
N ALA A 18 5.29 -14.39 -9.69
CA ALA A 18 5.16 -12.93 -9.64
C ALA A 18 3.67 -12.51 -9.68
N GLU A 19 2.87 -13.07 -10.58
CA GLU A 19 1.43 -12.82 -10.67
C GLU A 19 0.72 -13.20 -9.37
N PHE A 20 1.02 -14.37 -8.82
CA PHE A 20 0.48 -14.85 -7.56
C PHE A 20 0.80 -13.89 -6.39
N VAL A 21 2.05 -13.40 -6.28
CA VAL A 21 2.48 -12.44 -5.27
C VAL A 21 1.74 -11.11 -5.42
N ILE A 22 1.61 -10.62 -6.65
CA ILE A 22 0.91 -9.36 -6.96
C ILE A 22 -0.56 -9.47 -6.57
N ASP A 23 -1.22 -10.58 -6.87
CA ASP A 23 -2.63 -10.80 -6.52
C ASP A 23 -2.86 -10.85 -5.01
N LEU A 24 -1.96 -11.49 -4.25
CA LEU A 24 -2.00 -11.48 -2.80
C LEU A 24 -1.77 -10.07 -2.23
N ALA A 25 -0.80 -9.33 -2.78
CA ALA A 25 -0.53 -7.96 -2.37
C ALA A 25 -1.73 -7.04 -2.61
N LYS A 26 -2.36 -7.12 -3.79
CA LYS A 26 -3.58 -6.37 -4.11
C LYS A 26 -4.71 -6.67 -3.13
N LYS A 27 -4.94 -7.95 -2.80
CA LYS A 27 -6.00 -8.36 -1.87
C LYS A 27 -5.77 -7.84 -0.45
N LEU A 28 -4.52 -7.82 0.03
CA LEU A 28 -4.21 -7.33 1.37
C LEU A 28 -4.14 -5.81 1.47
N ALA A 29 -3.80 -5.14 0.37
CA ALA A 29 -3.67 -3.69 0.32
C ALA A 29 -4.95 -2.98 -0.17
N ASP A 30 -6.08 -3.67 -0.29
CA ASP A 30 -7.36 -3.17 -0.83
C ASP A 30 -8.08 -2.15 0.08
N GLY A 31 -7.52 -1.87 1.26
CA GLY A 31 -8.05 -0.91 2.21
C GLY A 31 -9.03 -1.50 3.23
N THR A 32 -9.38 -2.77 3.12
CA THR A 32 -10.23 -3.44 4.13
C THR A 32 -9.48 -3.65 5.45
N ARG A 33 -8.15 -3.64 5.39
CA ARG A 33 -7.26 -3.79 6.55
C ARG A 33 -6.18 -2.71 6.57
N PRO A 34 -5.78 -2.21 7.75
CA PRO A 34 -4.66 -1.29 7.83
C PRO A 34 -3.34 -2.03 7.56
N GLY A 35 -2.46 -1.38 6.81
CA GLY A 35 -1.05 -1.76 6.71
C GLY A 35 -0.19 -1.00 7.70
N VAL A 36 1.04 -1.44 7.89
CA VAL A 36 2.07 -0.75 8.65
C VAL A 36 2.98 -0.01 7.68
N LEU A 37 3.00 1.33 7.76
CA LEU A 37 3.90 2.19 6.98
C LEU A 37 5.15 2.52 7.80
N ALA A 38 6.31 2.26 7.24
CA ALA A 38 7.61 2.73 7.73
C ALA A 38 8.08 3.92 6.89
N THR A 39 8.56 4.95 7.57
CA THR A 39 9.23 6.14 6.99
C THR A 39 10.47 6.45 7.81
N VAL A 40 11.44 7.13 7.22
CA VAL A 40 12.70 7.48 7.89
C VAL A 40 12.77 8.98 8.10
N ASP A 41 13.16 9.41 9.29
CA ASP A 41 13.36 10.83 9.61
C ASP A 41 14.70 11.37 9.10
N GLU A 42 14.99 12.64 9.42
CA GLU A 42 16.22 13.33 9.01
C GLU A 42 17.50 12.77 9.65
N HIS A 43 17.36 12.00 10.72
CA HIS A 43 18.48 11.36 11.44
C HIS A 43 18.68 9.89 11.04
N GLY A 44 17.90 9.40 10.04
CA GLY A 44 17.95 8.00 9.61
C GLY A 44 17.16 7.04 10.50
N MET A 45 16.38 7.56 11.47
CA MET A 45 15.59 6.71 12.36
C MET A 45 14.28 6.28 11.69
N PRO A 46 13.98 4.95 11.67
CA PRO A 46 12.72 4.45 11.15
C PRO A 46 11.56 4.70 12.11
N HIS A 47 10.44 5.12 11.56
CA HIS A 47 9.19 5.32 12.27
C HIS A 47 8.09 4.49 11.63
N VAL A 48 7.39 3.66 12.41
CA VAL A 48 6.31 2.79 11.94
C VAL A 48 4.95 3.22 12.52
N ARG A 49 3.88 3.02 11.76
CA ARG A 49 2.50 3.30 12.19
C ARG A 49 1.49 2.54 11.33
N TRP A 50 0.34 2.30 11.92
CA TRP A 50 -0.81 1.80 11.18
C TRP A 50 -1.37 2.87 10.25
N MET A 51 -1.70 2.47 9.02
CA MET A 51 -2.33 3.33 8.01
C MET A 51 -3.31 2.52 7.18
N ALA A 52 -4.51 3.08 6.99
CA ALA A 52 -5.43 2.56 5.98
C ALA A 52 -4.88 2.88 4.58
N THR A 53 -4.94 1.92 3.69
CA THR A 53 -4.57 2.09 2.28
C THR A 53 -5.79 2.06 1.39
N LEU A 54 -5.63 2.58 0.18
CA LEU A 54 -6.59 2.51 -0.90
C LEU A 54 -5.86 1.91 -2.10
N SER A 55 -6.29 0.75 -2.54
CA SER A 55 -5.83 0.19 -3.79
C SER A 55 -6.74 0.70 -4.90
N LEU A 56 -6.23 1.61 -5.70
CA LEU A 56 -6.88 2.04 -6.93
C LEU A 56 -6.59 1.05 -8.04
N ARG A 57 -7.33 1.19 -9.17
CA ARG A 57 -7.12 0.35 -10.34
C ARG A 57 -5.82 0.66 -11.10
N ASP A 58 -5.01 1.58 -10.60
CA ASP A 58 -3.76 2.06 -11.18
C ASP A 58 -2.52 1.44 -10.52
N TRP A 59 -2.60 0.15 -10.17
CA TRP A 59 -1.43 -0.62 -9.76
C TRP A 59 -0.25 -0.38 -10.71
N PRO A 60 0.99 -0.15 -10.23
CA PRO A 60 1.49 -0.43 -8.88
C PRO A 60 1.51 0.79 -7.92
N LEU A 61 0.49 1.60 -7.90
CA LEU A 61 0.38 2.73 -6.98
C LEU A 61 -0.49 2.36 -5.77
N LEU A 62 -0.02 2.71 -4.56
CA LEU A 62 -0.79 2.67 -3.32
C LEU A 62 -1.07 4.09 -2.83
N TYR A 63 -2.27 4.30 -2.33
CA TYR A 63 -2.68 5.60 -1.78
C TYR A 63 -3.06 5.49 -0.32
N THR A 64 -2.77 6.54 0.44
CA THR A 64 -3.30 6.72 1.79
C THR A 64 -3.49 8.21 2.08
N ILE A 65 -4.40 8.52 3.00
CA ILE A 65 -4.71 9.88 3.40
C ILE A 65 -4.11 10.17 4.77
N THR A 66 -3.65 11.40 4.99
CA THR A 66 -3.10 11.86 6.26
C THR A 66 -3.27 13.36 6.46
N SER A 67 -3.02 13.85 7.67
CA SER A 67 -2.87 15.28 7.92
C SER A 67 -1.62 15.83 7.24
N PRO A 68 -1.69 16.99 6.52
CA PRO A 68 -0.54 17.62 5.89
C PRO A 68 0.57 18.00 6.87
N ALA A 69 0.22 18.27 8.13
CA ALA A 69 1.16 18.62 9.19
C ALA A 69 1.79 17.42 9.91
N SER A 70 1.47 16.19 9.49
CA SER A 70 1.99 15.01 10.17
C SER A 70 3.50 14.79 9.91
N ARG A 71 4.19 14.23 10.90
CA ARG A 71 5.64 13.91 10.81
C ARG A 71 5.97 13.07 9.57
N LYS A 72 5.13 12.09 9.22
CA LYS A 72 5.37 11.22 8.06
C LYS A 72 5.40 11.99 6.74
N VAL A 73 4.65 13.09 6.61
CA VAL A 73 4.70 13.98 5.44
C VAL A 73 6.07 14.68 5.36
N GLN A 74 6.63 15.13 6.49
CA GLN A 74 7.96 15.71 6.53
C GLN A 74 9.04 14.68 6.20
N HIS A 75 8.93 13.45 6.75
CA HIS A 75 9.84 12.35 6.43
C HIS A 75 9.87 12.06 4.93
N ILE A 76 8.70 11.86 4.31
CA ILE A 76 8.58 11.52 2.89
C ILE A 76 9.13 12.64 1.98
N ARG A 77 8.93 13.90 2.35
CA ARG A 77 9.49 15.03 1.58
C ARG A 77 11.02 15.06 1.57
N ARG A 78 11.66 14.56 2.63
CA ARG A 78 13.12 14.50 2.77
C ARG A 78 13.69 13.20 2.27
N ASN A 79 13.03 12.10 2.59
CA ASN A 79 13.41 10.75 2.18
C ASN A 79 12.17 10.03 1.62
N PRO A 80 12.05 9.89 0.29
CA PRO A 80 10.90 9.27 -0.35
C PRO A 80 10.84 7.75 -0.15
N GLY A 81 11.92 7.09 0.26
CA GLY A 81 11.96 5.65 0.51
C GLY A 81 11.02 5.26 1.63
N VAL A 82 10.11 4.34 1.35
CA VAL A 82 9.12 3.83 2.31
C VAL A 82 9.00 2.32 2.23
N SER A 83 8.53 1.73 3.32
CA SER A 83 8.17 0.32 3.35
C SER A 83 6.79 0.15 3.95
N TRP A 84 6.02 -0.77 3.38
CA TRP A 84 4.73 -1.19 3.89
C TRP A 84 4.77 -2.66 4.27
N MET A 85 4.05 -3.02 5.31
CA MET A 85 3.81 -4.41 5.68
C MET A 85 2.30 -4.65 5.80
N PHE A 86 1.82 -5.69 5.17
CA PHE A 86 0.45 -6.19 5.26
C PHE A 86 0.47 -7.65 5.68
N SER A 87 -0.52 -8.05 6.44
CA SER A 87 -0.74 -9.45 6.79
C SER A 87 -2.23 -9.73 6.92
N ASN A 88 -2.59 -11.00 6.78
CA ASN A 88 -3.91 -11.44 7.22
C ASN A 88 -3.92 -11.74 8.74
N ASP A 89 -5.10 -12.00 9.31
CA ASP A 89 -5.27 -12.20 10.76
C ASP A 89 -4.54 -13.45 11.27
N GLU A 90 -4.47 -14.48 10.43
CA GLU A 90 -3.81 -15.74 10.76
C GLU A 90 -2.28 -15.67 10.63
N LEU A 91 -1.74 -14.55 10.14
CA LEU A 91 -0.31 -14.35 9.86
C LEU A 91 0.29 -15.45 8.94
N ASN A 92 -0.55 -16.04 8.09
CA ASN A 92 -0.10 -17.04 7.13
C ASN A 92 0.20 -16.46 5.73
N ILE A 93 -0.04 -15.15 5.57
CA ILE A 93 0.45 -14.32 4.45
C ILE A 93 1.04 -13.05 5.04
N ILE A 94 2.28 -12.75 4.69
CA ILE A 94 2.95 -11.49 5.03
C ILE A 94 3.48 -10.90 3.73
N ILE A 95 3.07 -9.68 3.43
CA ILE A 95 3.51 -8.92 2.26
C ILE A 95 4.30 -7.71 2.74
N ASN A 96 5.55 -7.61 2.31
CA ASN A 96 6.35 -6.40 2.47
C ASN A 96 6.49 -5.72 1.11
N ILE A 97 6.15 -4.44 1.06
CA ILE A 97 6.25 -3.61 -0.14
C ILE A 97 7.32 -2.55 0.11
N ARG A 98 8.27 -2.41 -0.80
CA ARG A 98 9.22 -1.30 -0.84
C ARG A 98 8.94 -0.43 -2.04
N GLY A 99 9.12 0.87 -1.88
CA GLY A 99 8.89 1.81 -2.97
C GLY A 99 9.20 3.25 -2.56
N LYS A 100 8.83 4.17 -3.46
CA LYS A 100 8.99 5.61 -3.27
C LYS A 100 7.64 6.27 -3.07
N ALA A 101 7.54 7.06 -2.03
CA ALA A 101 6.33 7.82 -1.73
C ALA A 101 6.51 9.30 -2.06
N ARG A 102 5.42 9.94 -2.47
CA ARG A 102 5.31 11.38 -2.65
C ARG A 102 4.02 11.91 -2.03
N ILE A 103 4.04 13.20 -1.69
CA ILE A 103 2.84 13.90 -1.22
C ILE A 103 2.18 14.55 -2.43
N SER A 104 0.97 14.11 -2.74
CA SER A 104 0.17 14.72 -3.81
C SER A 104 -0.66 15.86 -3.24
N ASN A 105 -0.59 17.01 -3.92
CA ASN A 105 -1.48 18.17 -3.68
C ASN A 105 -2.43 18.39 -4.87
N ASP A 106 -2.50 17.44 -5.80
CA ASP A 106 -3.39 17.48 -6.96
C ASP A 106 -4.84 17.36 -6.50
N ALA A 107 -5.64 18.40 -6.75
CA ALA A 107 -7.03 18.46 -6.33
C ALA A 107 -7.90 17.37 -6.99
N GLY A 108 -7.64 17.04 -8.26
CA GLY A 108 -8.35 15.99 -8.97
C GLY A 108 -8.08 14.61 -8.37
N LYS A 109 -6.81 14.30 -8.09
CA LYS A 109 -6.40 13.06 -7.44
C LYS A 109 -6.95 12.97 -6.01
N MET A 110 -6.87 14.06 -5.24
CA MET A 110 -7.46 14.13 -3.91
C MET A 110 -8.97 13.82 -3.95
N GLN A 111 -9.69 14.36 -4.93
CA GLN A 111 -11.12 14.09 -5.09
C GLN A 111 -11.40 12.63 -5.47
N GLN A 112 -10.58 12.02 -6.34
CA GLN A 112 -10.71 10.60 -6.70
C GLN A 112 -10.49 9.71 -5.48
N VAL A 113 -9.41 9.93 -4.75
CA VAL A 113 -9.07 9.18 -3.52
C VAL A 113 -10.18 9.35 -2.48
N TRP A 114 -10.71 10.58 -2.32
CA TRP A 114 -11.81 10.85 -1.39
C TRP A 114 -13.09 10.07 -1.71
N LYS A 115 -13.44 9.95 -3.00
CA LYS A 115 -14.62 9.20 -3.44
C LYS A 115 -14.55 7.70 -3.11
N LEU A 116 -13.35 7.15 -3.01
CA LEU A 116 -13.10 5.72 -2.76
C LEU A 116 -13.09 5.37 -1.28
N LEU A 117 -13.00 6.37 -0.40
CA LEU A 117 -13.06 6.12 1.04
C LEU A 117 -14.47 5.67 1.44
N GLU A 118 -14.52 4.66 2.29
CA GLU A 118 -15.75 4.30 3.00
C GLU A 118 -16.19 5.41 3.96
N ASP A 119 -17.47 5.50 4.26
CA ASP A 119 -18.05 6.57 5.08
C ASP A 119 -17.46 6.64 6.49
N LYS A 120 -17.11 5.51 7.09
CA LYS A 120 -16.41 5.47 8.40
C LYS A 120 -15.05 6.13 8.35
N SER A 121 -14.30 5.86 7.27
CA SER A 121 -12.98 6.49 7.05
C SER A 121 -13.12 7.98 6.76
N LYS A 122 -14.14 8.38 6.01
CA LYS A 122 -14.45 9.81 5.77
C LYS A 122 -14.76 10.54 7.07
N ALA A 123 -15.59 9.96 7.94
CA ALA A 123 -15.90 10.57 9.24
C ALA A 123 -14.65 10.78 10.11
N TYR A 124 -13.75 9.81 10.14
CA TYR A 124 -12.47 9.93 10.83
C TYR A 124 -11.61 11.05 10.25
N PHE A 125 -11.46 11.12 8.92
CA PHE A 125 -10.67 12.18 8.28
C PHE A 125 -11.32 13.56 8.41
N LEU A 126 -12.64 13.65 8.34
CA LEU A 126 -13.36 14.91 8.59
C LEU A 126 -13.15 15.41 10.02
N SER A 127 -13.11 14.52 11.00
CA SER A 127 -12.85 14.91 12.41
C SER A 127 -11.43 15.46 12.61
N ILE A 128 -10.44 15.03 11.84
CA ILE A 128 -9.08 15.53 11.86
C ILE A 128 -8.94 16.82 11.04
N ALA A 129 -9.74 16.98 9.99
CA ALA A 129 -9.72 18.16 9.13
C ALA A 129 -10.42 19.39 9.76
N THR A 130 -11.06 19.24 10.90
CA THR A 130 -11.74 20.35 11.62
C THR A 130 -10.78 21.46 12.08
N ASP A 131 -9.48 21.23 12.03
CA ASP A 131 -8.47 22.25 12.29
C ASP A 131 -8.17 23.15 11.06
N GLY A 132 -8.94 23.03 9.98
CA GLY A 132 -8.85 23.86 8.77
C GLY A 132 -7.68 23.51 7.83
N ARG A 133 -6.87 22.48 8.13
CA ARG A 133 -5.66 22.13 7.36
C ARG A 133 -5.90 21.16 6.22
N GLY A 134 -7.13 20.65 6.06
CA GLY A 134 -7.47 19.68 5.04
C GLY A 134 -6.73 18.32 5.21
N PHE A 135 -6.59 17.59 4.12
CA PHE A 135 -5.84 16.33 4.10
C PHE A 135 -4.81 16.31 2.97
N ALA A 136 -3.81 15.47 3.08
CA ALA A 136 -2.82 15.18 2.06
C ALA A 136 -2.93 13.71 1.63
N VAL A 137 -2.69 13.43 0.37
CA VAL A 137 -2.59 12.08 -0.18
C VAL A 137 -1.11 11.70 -0.25
N ILE A 138 -0.77 10.58 0.35
CA ILE A 138 0.51 9.90 0.12
C ILE A 138 0.28 8.91 -1.00
N GLU A 139 1.05 9.04 -2.07
CA GLU A 139 1.10 8.12 -3.19
C GLU A 139 2.42 7.37 -3.11
N THR A 140 2.36 6.04 -3.04
CA THR A 140 3.53 5.16 -3.03
C THR A 140 3.60 4.40 -4.35
N GLU A 141 4.67 4.60 -5.10
CA GLU A 141 5.03 3.78 -6.26
C GLU A 141 5.77 2.55 -5.77
N ILE A 142 5.22 1.37 -6.08
CA ILE A 142 5.78 0.10 -5.63
C ILE A 142 6.93 -0.29 -6.54
N GLU A 143 8.10 -0.54 -5.96
CA GLU A 143 9.30 -1.00 -6.68
C GLU A 143 9.56 -2.49 -6.46
N GLU A 144 9.17 -3.01 -5.30
CA GLU A 144 9.44 -4.39 -4.91
C GLU A 144 8.40 -4.92 -3.93
N ILE A 145 8.08 -6.20 -4.05
CA ILE A 145 7.19 -6.93 -3.14
C ILE A 145 7.87 -8.22 -2.69
N ASP A 146 7.99 -8.40 -1.37
CA ASP A 146 8.31 -9.69 -0.76
C ASP A 146 7.03 -10.31 -0.22
N CYS A 147 6.75 -11.54 -0.62
CA CYS A 147 5.66 -12.35 -0.09
C CYS A 147 6.22 -13.52 0.72
N ILE A 148 5.80 -13.62 1.97
CA ILE A 148 6.17 -14.70 2.88
C ILE A 148 4.93 -15.52 3.17
N LEU A 149 5.01 -16.82 2.95
CA LEU A 149 3.96 -17.80 3.25
C LEU A 149 4.49 -18.77 4.32
N PRO A 150 4.36 -18.46 5.62
CA PRO A 150 4.97 -19.24 6.71
C PRO A 150 4.51 -20.70 6.70
N LYS A 151 3.24 -20.97 6.38
CA LYS A 151 2.69 -22.33 6.30
C LYS A 151 3.45 -23.24 5.33
N TYR A 152 4.03 -22.69 4.29
CA TYR A 152 4.74 -23.41 3.23
C TYR A 152 6.25 -23.25 3.32
N ASP A 153 6.76 -22.45 4.28
CA ASP A 153 8.18 -22.05 4.36
C ASP A 153 8.71 -21.47 3.04
N ILE A 154 7.88 -20.62 2.39
CA ILE A 154 8.18 -20.08 1.07
C ILE A 154 8.27 -18.55 1.15
N LYS A 155 9.23 -18.02 0.41
CA LYS A 155 9.38 -16.58 0.12
C LYS A 155 9.42 -16.38 -1.38
N PHE A 156 8.60 -15.46 -1.87
CA PHE A 156 8.60 -15.01 -3.26
C PHE A 156 8.89 -13.52 -3.32
N GLN A 157 9.44 -13.09 -4.45
CA GLN A 157 9.69 -11.69 -4.75
C GLN A 157 9.09 -11.33 -6.11
N ALA A 158 8.58 -10.11 -6.24
CA ALA A 158 8.21 -9.49 -7.50
C ALA A 158 8.85 -8.10 -7.55
N HIS A 159 9.41 -7.73 -8.69
CA HIS A 159 10.14 -6.48 -8.88
C HIS A 159 9.51 -5.65 -10.00
N GLY A 160 9.97 -4.43 -10.20
CA GLY A 160 9.42 -3.43 -11.10
C GLY A 160 8.98 -3.95 -12.48
N ALA A 161 9.75 -4.83 -13.14
CA ALA A 161 9.39 -5.41 -14.44
C ALA A 161 8.12 -6.30 -14.36
N ASP A 162 7.91 -6.99 -13.23
CA ASP A 162 6.76 -7.86 -12.99
C ASP A 162 5.52 -7.06 -12.62
N LEU A 163 5.71 -5.88 -12.01
CA LEU A 163 4.64 -5.05 -11.45
C LEU A 163 3.84 -4.30 -12.53
N GLY A 164 4.38 -4.20 -13.73
CA GLY A 164 3.83 -3.36 -14.79
C GLY A 164 4.15 -1.88 -14.60
N SER A 165 3.88 -1.08 -15.60
CA SER A 165 3.99 0.37 -15.49
C SER A 165 2.69 0.93 -14.91
N PRO A 166 2.74 1.94 -14.01
CA PRO A 166 1.54 2.61 -13.59
C PRO A 166 0.79 3.14 -14.81
N ALA A 167 -0.53 2.92 -14.83
CA ALA A 167 -1.36 3.49 -15.87
C ALA A 167 -1.13 5.02 -15.84
N ARG A 168 -0.46 5.55 -16.86
CA ARG A 168 -0.32 7.01 -17.00
C ARG A 168 -1.73 7.53 -17.07
N GLY A 169 -2.12 8.27 -16.03
CA GLY A 169 -3.42 8.89 -15.99
C GLY A 169 -3.65 9.61 -17.32
N LEU A 170 -4.75 9.28 -17.99
CA LEU A 170 -5.26 10.05 -19.09
C LEU A 170 -5.59 11.45 -18.52
N GLY A 171 -4.61 12.31 -18.56
CA GLY A 171 -4.72 13.71 -18.24
C GLY A 171 -4.40 14.48 -19.51
N GLU A 172 -5.39 14.77 -20.28
CA GLU A 172 -5.57 15.99 -21.05
C GLU A 172 -6.98 16.49 -20.78
#